data_a482c8f708f64555e4c1149249767731
#
_entry.id   a482c8f708f64555e4c1149249767731
#
_cell.length_a   1.000
_cell.length_b   1.000
_cell.length_c   1.000
_cell.angle_alpha   90.00
_cell.angle_beta   90.00
_cell.angle_gamma   90.00
#
_symmetry.space_group_name_H-M   'P 1'
#
loop_
_entity.id
_entity.type
_entity.pdbx_description
1 polymer ?
#
loop_
_entity_poly.entity_id
_entity_poly.type
_entity_poly.pdbx_seq_one_letter_code
_entity_poly.pdbx_strand_id
1 'polypeptide(L)'
;MRAKPVERSANGPSVRYFLHLHHPHNRYERGEKMSLTREKFQQGMTTQQYIDQVKVNKQPFIDIHEAVEVPEAVQKQFDGLSSPLNLAVFTADWCGDAMSTTPSILRLAESTDGLVVNIFNRDEELELSNTFLPEERAGTVPIFVVCDSDMNEVARFVETAHELVPDIDAMDGNIDKELEGLAEGYARRLRRGKRTEYRVSHANQWGAVILQSFADTVARGLTLSDDQRPAVGGTKWPSED
;
A
#
# COMPACT_ATOMS: atom_id res chain seq x y z
N MET A 1 33.52 -46.35 -56.55
CA MET A 1 32.14 -46.87 -56.63
C MET A 1 31.26 -45.96 -55.79
N ARG A 2 30.34 -45.23 -56.47
CA ARG A 2 29.43 -44.28 -55.82
C ARG A 2 28.12 -44.98 -55.49
N ALA A 3 27.70 -44.91 -54.23
CA ALA A 3 26.38 -45.37 -53.83
C ALA A 3 25.40 -44.20 -53.85
N LYS A 4 24.23 -44.39 -54.47
CA LYS A 4 23.12 -43.47 -54.60
C LYS A 4 22.31 -43.40 -53.33
N PRO A 5 21.66 -42.26 -52.99
CA PRO A 5 20.74 -42.16 -51.85
C PRO A 5 19.36 -42.73 -52.21
N VAL A 6 18.73 -43.37 -51.20
CA VAL A 6 17.37 -43.85 -51.25
C VAL A 6 16.40 -42.77 -50.73
N GLU A 7 15.45 -42.36 -51.58
CA GLU A 7 14.33 -41.54 -51.19
C GLU A 7 13.35 -42.37 -50.37
N ARG A 8 12.95 -41.86 -49.17
CA ARG A 8 11.80 -42.37 -48.46
C ARG A 8 10.71 -41.31 -48.41
N SER A 9 9.62 -41.59 -49.07
CA SER A 9 8.37 -40.89 -48.97
C SER A 9 7.77 -41.12 -47.56
N ALA A 10 7.35 -40.06 -46.90
CA ALA A 10 6.61 -40.10 -45.64
C ALA A 10 5.33 -39.26 -45.81
N ASN A 11 4.22 -39.88 -46.17
CA ASN A 11 2.89 -39.39 -45.95
C ASN A 11 2.34 -40.01 -44.69
N GLY A 12 2.23 -39.21 -43.59
CA GLY A 12 1.50 -39.53 -42.39
C GLY A 12 0.65 -38.33 -41.98
N PRO A 13 -0.59 -38.51 -41.48
CA PRO A 13 -1.48 -37.39 -41.18
C PRO A 13 -0.99 -36.57 -39.99
N SER A 14 -0.84 -35.28 -40.21
CA SER A 14 -0.47 -34.31 -39.18
C SER A 14 -1.69 -34.11 -38.26
N VAL A 15 -1.58 -34.66 -37.05
CA VAL A 15 -2.52 -34.33 -35.95
C VAL A 15 -2.15 -32.98 -35.39
N ARG A 16 -2.89 -31.94 -35.77
CA ARG A 16 -2.81 -30.62 -35.15
C ARG A 16 -3.46 -30.67 -33.78
N TYR A 17 -2.66 -30.69 -32.73
CA TYR A 17 -3.13 -30.37 -31.38
C TYR A 17 -3.44 -28.87 -31.33
N PHE A 18 -4.73 -28.52 -31.36
CA PHE A 18 -5.19 -27.21 -30.96
C PHE A 18 -5.06 -27.10 -29.44
N LEU A 19 -3.96 -26.56 -28.96
CA LEU A 19 -3.85 -26.04 -27.61
C LEU A 19 -4.76 -24.80 -27.54
N HIS A 20 -5.97 -25.00 -26.99
CA HIS A 20 -6.80 -23.89 -26.54
C HIS A 20 -6.13 -23.30 -25.30
N LEU A 21 -5.20 -22.35 -25.54
CA LEU A 21 -4.82 -21.40 -24.52
C LEU A 21 -6.07 -20.55 -24.22
N HIS A 22 -6.74 -20.88 -23.13
CA HIS A 22 -7.69 -19.95 -22.52
C HIS A 22 -6.88 -18.75 -22.03
N HIS A 23 -6.78 -17.73 -22.90
CA HIS A 23 -6.45 -16.39 -22.45
C HIS A 23 -7.69 -15.92 -21.65
N PRO A 24 -7.54 -15.47 -20.39
CA PRO A 24 -8.61 -14.77 -19.73
C PRO A 24 -8.94 -13.56 -20.60
N HIS A 25 -10.17 -13.47 -21.05
CA HIS A 25 -10.68 -12.35 -21.84
C HIS A 25 -10.34 -11.05 -21.10
N ASN A 26 -9.46 -10.29 -21.73
CA ASN A 26 -9.16 -8.92 -21.37
C ASN A 26 -10.44 -8.09 -21.44
N ARG A 27 -11.02 -7.71 -20.27
CA ARG A 27 -12.24 -6.90 -20.15
C ARG A 27 -12.05 -5.41 -20.48
N TYR A 28 -10.96 -5.06 -21.16
CA TYR A 28 -10.57 -3.68 -21.43
C TYR A 28 -11.24 -3.04 -22.67
N GLU A 29 -12.32 -3.64 -23.23
CA GLU A 29 -12.97 -3.09 -24.43
C GLU A 29 -14.12 -2.10 -24.18
N ARG A 30 -14.41 -1.73 -22.94
CA ARG A 30 -15.31 -0.61 -22.65
C ARG A 30 -14.69 0.23 -21.57
N GLY A 31 -14.37 1.48 -21.82
CA GLY A 31 -13.71 2.43 -20.95
C GLY A 31 -14.37 2.65 -19.58
N GLU A 32 -14.67 1.56 -18.88
CA GLU A 32 -15.08 1.57 -17.48
C GLU A 32 -13.86 1.89 -16.63
N LYS A 33 -13.90 3.03 -15.99
CA LYS A 33 -12.89 3.44 -15.02
C LYS A 33 -12.78 2.35 -13.96
N MET A 34 -11.57 1.79 -13.75
CA MET A 34 -11.35 0.83 -12.67
C MET A 34 -11.80 1.44 -11.35
N SER A 35 -12.59 0.69 -10.59
CA SER A 35 -13.10 1.09 -9.29
C SER A 35 -12.93 -0.02 -8.27
N LEU A 36 -12.77 0.35 -7.00
CA LEU A 36 -12.73 -0.59 -5.89
C LEU A 36 -14.16 -1.09 -5.60
N THR A 37 -14.57 -2.15 -6.29
CA THR A 37 -15.85 -2.79 -6.00
C THR A 37 -15.76 -3.64 -4.73
N ARG A 38 -16.91 -4.04 -4.19
CA ARG A 38 -16.97 -4.96 -3.03
C ARG A 38 -16.28 -6.29 -3.34
N GLU A 39 -16.50 -6.84 -4.52
CA GLU A 39 -15.88 -8.10 -4.95
C GLU A 39 -14.36 -7.95 -5.04
N LYS A 40 -13.86 -6.79 -5.49
CA LYS A 40 -12.43 -6.52 -5.50
C LYS A 40 -11.88 -6.34 -4.10
N PHE A 41 -12.57 -5.60 -3.25
CA PHE A 41 -12.19 -5.41 -1.84
C PHE A 41 -12.02 -6.75 -1.12
N GLN A 42 -12.95 -7.68 -1.30
CA GLN A 42 -12.91 -9.02 -0.68
C GLN A 42 -11.77 -9.93 -1.17
N GLN A 43 -11.07 -9.57 -2.25
CA GLN A 43 -9.89 -10.29 -2.74
C GLN A 43 -8.60 -9.89 -2.04
N GLY A 44 -8.63 -8.83 -1.23
CA GLY A 44 -7.47 -8.39 -0.46
C GLY A 44 -7.06 -9.39 0.61
N MET A 45 -5.83 -9.25 1.08
CA MET A 45 -5.22 -10.06 2.11
C MET A 45 -5.61 -9.59 3.51
N THR A 46 -5.68 -10.51 4.46
CA THR A 46 -5.65 -10.17 5.88
C THR A 46 -4.27 -9.65 6.29
N THR A 47 -4.17 -9.02 7.47
CA THR A 47 -2.89 -8.58 8.04
C THR A 47 -1.87 -9.72 8.09
N GLN A 48 -2.26 -10.89 8.58
CA GLN A 48 -1.36 -12.03 8.70
C GLN A 48 -0.88 -12.52 7.32
N GLN A 49 -1.78 -12.62 6.33
CA GLN A 49 -1.42 -13.02 4.98
C GLN A 49 -0.43 -12.02 4.34
N TYR A 50 -0.61 -10.72 4.60
CA TYR A 50 0.34 -9.71 4.13
C TYR A 50 1.70 -9.86 4.81
N ILE A 51 1.76 -9.98 6.14
CA ILE A 51 3.02 -10.17 6.89
C ILE A 51 3.77 -11.42 6.42
N ASP A 52 3.06 -12.51 6.15
CA ASP A 52 3.68 -13.76 5.70
C ASP A 52 4.42 -13.60 4.37
N GLN A 53 3.89 -12.79 3.46
CA GLN A 53 4.49 -12.58 2.13
C GLN A 53 5.57 -11.48 2.09
N VAL A 54 5.63 -10.57 3.06
CA VAL A 54 6.65 -9.50 3.13
C VAL A 54 8.04 -10.12 3.09
N LYS A 55 8.90 -9.63 2.20
CA LYS A 55 10.28 -10.08 1.99
C LYS A 55 11.27 -8.99 2.34
N VAL A 56 11.02 -7.78 1.85
CA VAL A 56 11.82 -6.59 2.13
C VAL A 56 11.26 -5.92 3.37
N ASN A 57 12.12 -5.50 4.30
CA ASN A 57 11.73 -4.84 5.56
C ASN A 57 10.80 -5.68 6.48
N LYS A 58 10.80 -7.01 6.38
CA LYS A 58 9.88 -7.88 7.15
C LYS A 58 10.04 -7.66 8.66
N GLN A 59 11.26 -7.79 9.18
CA GLN A 59 11.47 -7.62 10.62
C GLN A 59 11.16 -6.21 11.10
N PRO A 60 11.65 -5.12 10.46
CA PRO A 60 11.25 -3.76 10.81
C PRO A 60 9.74 -3.52 10.80
N PHE A 61 9.02 -4.11 9.85
CA PHE A 61 7.56 -4.01 9.79
C PHE A 61 6.91 -4.66 11.02
N ILE A 62 7.36 -5.86 11.39
CA ILE A 62 6.87 -6.58 12.57
C ILE A 62 7.21 -5.79 13.85
N ASP A 63 8.46 -5.33 13.98
CA ASP A 63 8.91 -4.58 15.15
C ASP A 63 8.07 -3.30 15.36
N ILE A 64 7.75 -2.58 14.29
CA ILE A 64 6.88 -1.39 14.35
C ILE A 64 5.45 -1.79 14.70
N HIS A 65 4.90 -2.83 14.07
CA HIS A 65 3.55 -3.32 14.34
C HIS A 65 3.37 -3.71 15.81
N GLU A 66 4.36 -4.36 16.41
CA GLU A 66 4.33 -4.77 17.82
C GLU A 66 4.54 -3.60 18.79
N ALA A 67 5.34 -2.60 18.40
CA ALA A 67 5.68 -1.46 19.26
C ALA A 67 4.59 -0.37 19.31
N VAL A 68 3.71 -0.30 18.29
CA VAL A 68 2.68 0.74 18.23
C VAL A 68 1.57 0.45 19.23
N GLU A 69 1.38 1.39 20.15
CA GLU A 69 0.24 1.45 21.06
C GLU A 69 -0.84 2.36 20.46
N VAL A 70 -2.04 1.82 20.29
CA VAL A 70 -3.17 2.59 19.75
C VAL A 70 -3.70 3.54 20.81
N PRO A 71 -3.71 4.86 20.60
CA PRO A 71 -4.27 5.80 21.55
C PRO A 71 -5.76 5.50 21.79
N GLU A 72 -6.18 5.41 23.06
CA GLU A 72 -7.57 5.10 23.44
C GLU A 72 -8.59 6.05 22.78
N ALA A 73 -8.23 7.34 22.65
CA ALA A 73 -9.10 8.33 22.02
C ALA A 73 -9.32 8.02 20.53
N VAL A 74 -8.29 7.54 19.82
CA VAL A 74 -8.38 7.13 18.42
C VAL A 74 -9.22 5.86 18.30
N GLN A 75 -8.95 4.85 19.11
CA GLN A 75 -9.74 3.61 19.10
C GLN A 75 -11.24 3.88 19.31
N LYS A 76 -11.59 4.70 20.31
CA LYS A 76 -12.97 5.07 20.60
C LYS A 76 -13.71 5.76 19.43
N GLN A 77 -13.02 6.47 18.56
CA GLN A 77 -13.65 7.07 17.39
C GLN A 77 -14.21 6.00 16.45
N PHE A 78 -13.48 4.89 16.28
CA PHE A 78 -13.92 3.78 15.43
C PHE A 78 -14.91 2.85 16.14
N ASP A 79 -14.74 2.60 17.44
CA ASP A 79 -15.69 1.82 18.25
C ASP A 79 -17.07 2.48 18.35
N GLY A 80 -17.12 3.81 18.22
CA GLY A 80 -18.36 4.60 18.24
C GLY A 80 -19.12 4.66 16.90
N LEU A 81 -18.61 4.03 15.83
CA LEU A 81 -19.26 4.04 14.53
C LEU A 81 -20.54 3.19 14.53
N SER A 82 -21.57 3.68 13.86
CA SER A 82 -22.85 2.94 13.71
C SER A 82 -22.72 1.70 12.82
N SER A 83 -21.75 1.67 11.94
CA SER A 83 -21.42 0.56 11.06
C SER A 83 -19.92 0.56 10.75
N PRO A 84 -19.29 -0.60 10.59
CA PRO A 84 -17.88 -0.68 10.23
C PRO A 84 -17.61 -0.02 8.88
N LEU A 85 -16.43 0.60 8.76
CA LEU A 85 -15.90 1.11 7.50
C LEU A 85 -14.98 0.06 6.86
N ASN A 86 -14.94 0.04 5.54
CA ASN A 86 -14.06 -0.82 4.75
C ASN A 86 -12.75 -0.08 4.48
N LEU A 87 -11.63 -0.62 4.92
CA LEU A 87 -10.29 -0.07 4.73
C LEU A 87 -9.50 -0.90 3.72
N ALA A 88 -9.33 -0.39 2.51
CA ALA A 88 -8.42 -0.96 1.52
C ALA A 88 -7.04 -0.32 1.65
N VAL A 89 -6.01 -1.15 1.80
CA VAL A 89 -4.62 -0.73 1.98
C VAL A 89 -3.80 -1.16 0.77
N PHE A 90 -3.35 -0.20 -0.04
CA PHE A 90 -2.39 -0.45 -1.12
C PHE A 90 -0.99 -0.14 -0.61
N THR A 91 -0.17 -1.16 -0.45
CA THR A 91 1.14 -1.03 0.20
C THR A 91 2.23 -1.83 -0.53
N ALA A 92 3.49 -1.55 -0.23
CA ALA A 92 4.63 -2.26 -0.79
C ALA A 92 5.75 -2.41 0.27
N ASP A 93 6.30 -3.59 0.37
CA ASP A 93 7.29 -3.95 1.40
C ASP A 93 8.66 -3.27 1.23
N TRP A 94 8.95 -2.74 0.06
CA TRP A 94 10.21 -2.03 -0.24
C TRP A 94 10.18 -0.54 0.14
N CYS A 95 8.98 0.04 0.37
CA CYS A 95 8.80 1.47 0.68
C CYS A 95 9.03 1.75 2.17
N GLY A 96 9.84 2.78 2.47
CA GLY A 96 10.12 3.19 3.85
C GLY A 96 8.91 3.76 4.57
N ASP A 97 8.07 4.53 3.88
CA ASP A 97 6.86 5.10 4.49
C ASP A 97 5.79 4.03 4.70
N ALA A 98 5.65 3.08 3.76
CA ALA A 98 4.81 1.90 3.95
C ALA A 98 5.26 1.06 5.15
N MET A 99 6.57 0.93 5.39
CA MET A 99 7.12 0.20 6.53
C MET A 99 6.73 0.82 7.87
N SER A 100 6.50 2.14 7.94
CA SER A 100 6.12 2.84 9.18
C SER A 100 4.61 3.00 9.31
N THR A 101 3.96 3.45 8.24
CA THR A 101 2.55 3.85 8.28
C THR A 101 1.62 2.64 8.22
N THR A 102 1.93 1.66 7.37
CA THR A 102 1.05 0.49 7.22
C THR A 102 0.91 -0.29 8.52
N PRO A 103 1.99 -0.71 9.21
CA PRO A 103 1.84 -1.47 10.46
C PRO A 103 1.10 -0.69 11.55
N SER A 104 1.30 0.64 11.62
CA SER A 104 0.58 1.48 12.58
C SER A 104 -0.93 1.46 12.35
N ILE A 105 -1.38 1.65 11.12
CA ILE A 105 -2.82 1.63 10.78
C ILE A 105 -3.41 0.22 10.92
N LEU A 106 -2.64 -0.83 10.63
CA LEU A 106 -3.09 -2.21 10.85
C LEU A 106 -3.30 -2.51 12.35
N ARG A 107 -2.44 -1.98 13.25
CA ARG A 107 -2.66 -2.09 14.70
C ARG A 107 -3.97 -1.44 15.14
N LEU A 108 -4.33 -0.29 14.57
CA LEU A 108 -5.63 0.32 14.82
C LEU A 108 -6.77 -0.60 14.36
N ALA A 109 -6.70 -1.09 13.12
CA ALA A 109 -7.73 -1.97 12.57
C ALA A 109 -7.92 -3.26 13.38
N GLU A 110 -6.86 -3.78 14.00
CA GLU A 110 -6.92 -4.94 14.90
C GLU A 110 -7.47 -4.62 16.29
N SER A 111 -7.47 -3.36 16.69
CA SER A 111 -7.93 -2.93 18.03
C SER A 111 -9.40 -2.54 18.09
N THR A 112 -10.11 -2.52 16.95
CA THR A 112 -11.51 -2.08 16.85
C THR A 112 -12.30 -2.93 15.86
N ASP A 113 -13.58 -3.14 16.12
CA ASP A 113 -14.52 -3.72 15.16
C ASP A 113 -15.03 -2.68 14.13
N GLY A 114 -14.67 -1.43 14.28
CA GLY A 114 -15.08 -0.32 13.41
C GLY A 114 -14.38 -0.28 12.05
N LEU A 115 -13.34 -1.11 11.82
CA LEU A 115 -12.59 -1.17 10.57
C LEU A 115 -12.48 -2.61 10.06
N VAL A 116 -12.96 -2.86 8.85
CA VAL A 116 -12.73 -4.11 8.11
C VAL A 116 -11.61 -3.87 7.13
N VAL A 117 -10.43 -4.48 7.34
CA VAL A 117 -9.24 -4.23 6.53
C VAL A 117 -9.01 -5.32 5.48
N ASN A 118 -8.64 -4.91 4.28
CA ASN A 118 -8.12 -5.75 3.21
C ASN A 118 -6.91 -5.09 2.56
N ILE A 119 -5.83 -5.86 2.39
CA ILE A 119 -4.52 -5.35 1.97
C ILE A 119 -4.20 -5.86 0.58
N PHE A 120 -3.65 -4.97 -0.25
CA PHE A 120 -3.25 -5.23 -1.62
C PHE A 120 -1.78 -4.90 -1.81
N ASN A 121 -1.05 -5.78 -2.51
CA ASN A 121 0.27 -5.44 -3.00
C ASN A 121 0.11 -4.39 -4.11
N ARG A 122 0.60 -3.17 -3.87
CA ARG A 122 0.47 -2.05 -4.81
C ARG A 122 1.06 -2.37 -6.18
N ASP A 123 2.15 -3.12 -6.25
CA ASP A 123 2.81 -3.44 -7.51
C ASP A 123 1.98 -4.38 -8.40
N GLU A 124 1.12 -5.21 -7.78
CA GLU A 124 0.17 -6.09 -8.47
C GLU A 124 -1.13 -5.35 -8.84
N GLU A 125 -1.46 -4.29 -8.12
CA GLU A 125 -2.70 -3.50 -8.27
C GLU A 125 -2.42 -2.04 -8.68
N LEU A 126 -1.37 -1.81 -9.46
CA LEU A 126 -0.88 -0.47 -9.79
C LEU A 126 -1.94 0.39 -10.50
N GLU A 127 -2.68 -0.17 -11.45
CA GLU A 127 -3.72 0.55 -12.18
C GLU A 127 -4.87 0.96 -11.25
N LEU A 128 -5.32 0.06 -10.38
CA LEU A 128 -6.36 0.35 -9.41
C LEU A 128 -5.89 1.37 -8.38
N SER A 129 -4.69 1.20 -7.81
CA SER A 129 -4.15 2.14 -6.81
C SER A 129 -3.97 3.55 -7.38
N ASN A 130 -3.60 3.69 -8.64
CA ASN A 130 -3.46 4.99 -9.31
C ASN A 130 -4.82 5.70 -9.51
N THR A 131 -5.96 4.99 -9.50
CA THR A 131 -7.27 5.66 -9.58
C THR A 131 -7.58 6.53 -8.36
N PHE A 132 -6.89 6.32 -7.25
CA PHE A 132 -6.99 7.08 -6.01
C PHE A 132 -6.00 8.24 -5.92
N LEU A 133 -5.19 8.46 -6.95
CA LEU A 133 -4.15 9.49 -6.96
C LEU A 133 -4.36 10.45 -8.12
N PRO A 134 -3.96 11.72 -7.98
CA PRO A 134 -3.80 12.58 -9.14
C PRO A 134 -2.65 12.04 -10.02
N GLU A 135 -2.68 12.37 -11.31
CA GLU A 135 -1.75 11.82 -12.30
C GLU A 135 -0.27 12.08 -11.91
N GLU A 136 0.02 13.23 -11.35
CA GLU A 136 1.36 13.65 -10.92
C GLU A 136 1.93 12.80 -9.79
N ARG A 137 1.05 12.09 -9.07
CA ARG A 137 1.42 11.20 -7.97
C ARG A 137 1.24 9.71 -8.28
N ALA A 138 1.02 9.37 -9.55
CA ALA A 138 0.88 7.98 -9.94
C ALA A 138 2.04 7.12 -9.41
N GLY A 139 1.72 6.00 -8.81
CA GLY A 139 2.70 5.09 -8.19
C GLY A 139 3.07 5.39 -6.75
N THR A 140 2.56 6.45 -6.14
CA THR A 140 2.75 6.72 -4.68
C THR A 140 2.22 5.56 -3.84
N VAL A 141 2.91 5.26 -2.73
CA VAL A 141 2.59 4.20 -1.77
C VAL A 141 3.11 4.53 -0.36
N PRO A 142 2.41 4.17 0.72
CA PRO A 142 1.11 3.48 0.78
C PRO A 142 -0.09 4.39 0.52
N ILE A 143 -1.24 3.78 0.20
CA ILE A 143 -2.53 4.47 0.09
C ILE A 143 -3.54 3.70 0.94
N PHE A 144 -4.30 4.42 1.75
CA PHE A 144 -5.36 3.90 2.60
C PHE A 144 -6.68 4.49 2.13
N VAL A 145 -7.55 3.67 1.59
CA VAL A 145 -8.86 4.07 1.07
C VAL A 145 -9.93 3.57 2.03
N VAL A 146 -10.67 4.50 2.62
CA VAL A 146 -11.74 4.19 3.57
C VAL A 146 -13.08 4.38 2.87
N CYS A 147 -13.88 3.32 2.85
CA CYS A 147 -15.21 3.31 2.24
C CYS A 147 -16.29 2.99 3.27
N ASP A 148 -17.51 3.48 3.02
CA ASP A 148 -18.70 3.09 3.77
C ASP A 148 -19.17 1.66 3.45
N SER A 149 -20.33 1.28 4.00
CA SER A 149 -20.95 -0.03 3.74
C SER A 149 -21.34 -0.25 2.28
N ASP A 150 -21.50 0.77 1.47
CA ASP A 150 -21.88 0.69 0.07
C ASP A 150 -20.67 0.84 -0.89
N MET A 151 -19.46 0.86 -0.35
CA MET A 151 -18.19 1.06 -1.05
C MET A 151 -18.02 2.48 -1.63
N ASN A 152 -18.76 3.47 -1.12
CA ASN A 152 -18.48 4.87 -1.44
C ASN A 152 -17.28 5.34 -0.63
N GLU A 153 -16.35 6.02 -1.29
CA GLU A 153 -15.13 6.51 -0.65
C GLU A 153 -15.46 7.64 0.33
N VAL A 154 -15.13 7.44 1.59
CA VAL A 154 -15.31 8.40 2.68
C VAL A 154 -14.06 9.24 2.88
N ALA A 155 -12.92 8.56 2.92
CA ALA A 155 -11.63 9.21 3.19
C ALA A 155 -10.50 8.48 2.46
N ARG A 156 -9.42 9.22 2.23
CA ARG A 156 -8.17 8.73 1.66
C ARG A 156 -6.99 9.27 2.43
N PHE A 157 -6.06 8.41 2.79
CA PHE A 157 -4.83 8.80 3.46
C PHE A 157 -3.64 8.29 2.64
N VAL A 158 -2.69 9.17 2.34
CA VAL A 158 -1.61 8.88 1.37
C VAL A 158 -0.24 9.06 2.03
N GLU A 159 0.62 8.06 1.87
CA GLU A 159 1.98 7.98 2.42
C GLU A 159 2.00 7.92 3.95
N THR A 160 2.26 9.05 4.62
CA THR A 160 2.35 9.13 6.08
C THR A 160 1.71 10.43 6.58
N ALA A 161 1.64 10.63 7.88
CA ALA A 161 1.12 11.86 8.45
C ALA A 161 1.97 13.08 8.02
N HIS A 162 1.30 14.14 7.55
CA HIS A 162 1.98 15.39 7.16
C HIS A 162 2.77 15.99 8.33
N GLU A 163 2.28 15.83 9.53
CA GLU A 163 2.88 16.29 10.78
C GLU A 163 4.26 15.67 11.05
N LEU A 164 4.56 14.53 10.42
CA LEU A 164 5.89 13.88 10.53
C LEU A 164 6.92 14.38 9.51
N VAL A 165 6.53 15.19 8.52
CA VAL A 165 7.47 15.68 7.50
C VAL A 165 8.68 16.38 8.12
N PRO A 166 8.55 17.31 9.10
CA PRO A 166 9.70 17.95 9.74
C PRO A 166 10.63 16.95 10.45
N ASP A 167 10.09 15.92 11.10
CA ASP A 167 10.87 14.89 11.79
C ASP A 167 11.63 14.00 10.79
N ILE A 168 10.97 13.67 9.67
CA ILE A 168 11.58 12.90 8.57
C ILE A 168 12.73 13.69 7.95
N ASP A 169 12.55 14.98 7.69
CA ASP A 169 13.59 15.86 7.14
C ASP A 169 14.76 16.02 8.11
N ALA A 170 14.46 16.15 9.39
CA ALA A 170 15.50 16.21 10.44
C ALA A 170 16.29 14.90 10.53
N MET A 171 15.60 13.76 10.50
CA MET A 171 16.24 12.44 10.45
C MET A 171 17.17 12.33 9.24
N ASP A 172 16.69 12.66 8.07
CA ASP A 172 17.46 12.57 6.82
C ASP A 172 18.67 13.52 6.83
N GLY A 173 18.48 14.75 7.25
CA GLY A 173 19.58 15.73 7.38
C GLY A 173 20.66 15.32 8.39
N ASN A 174 20.30 14.65 9.47
CA ASN A 174 21.27 14.12 10.44
C ASN A 174 22.03 12.92 9.87
N ILE A 175 21.32 12.00 9.20
CA ILE A 175 21.94 10.84 8.54
C ILE A 175 22.90 11.31 7.44
N ASP A 176 22.54 12.32 6.66
CA ASP A 176 23.38 12.85 5.59
C ASP A 176 24.68 13.45 6.12
N LYS A 177 24.63 14.19 7.23
CA LYS A 177 25.82 14.71 7.91
C LYS A 177 26.75 13.60 8.40
N GLU A 178 26.18 12.52 8.97
CA GLU A 178 26.97 11.37 9.44
C GLU A 178 27.65 10.60 8.30
N LEU A 179 27.06 10.62 7.10
CA LEU A 179 27.55 9.90 5.93
C LEU A 179 28.41 10.77 5.01
N GLU A 180 28.65 12.03 5.37
CA GLU A 180 29.44 12.96 4.58
C GLU A 180 30.86 12.41 4.34
N GLY A 181 31.34 12.54 3.10
CA GLY A 181 32.67 12.06 2.69
C GLY A 181 32.78 10.57 2.40
N LEU A 182 31.72 9.78 2.60
CA LEU A 182 31.72 8.36 2.24
C LEU A 182 31.45 8.16 0.76
N ALA A 183 32.01 7.08 0.17
CA ALA A 183 31.70 6.70 -1.21
C ALA A 183 30.18 6.48 -1.38
N GLU A 184 29.60 7.02 -2.48
CA GLU A 184 28.16 7.10 -2.70
C GLU A 184 27.41 5.76 -2.53
N GLY A 185 27.91 4.66 -3.13
CA GLY A 185 27.28 3.35 -3.02
C GLY A 185 27.28 2.76 -1.61
N TYR A 186 28.31 3.11 -0.79
CA TYR A 186 28.38 2.72 0.61
C TYR A 186 27.46 3.59 1.47
N ALA A 187 27.49 4.92 1.27
CA ALA A 187 26.60 5.86 1.94
C ALA A 187 25.11 5.52 1.72
N ARG A 188 24.71 5.20 0.50
CA ARG A 188 23.32 4.81 0.15
C ARG A 188 22.86 3.59 0.96
N ARG A 189 23.72 2.58 1.10
CA ARG A 189 23.40 1.36 1.86
C ARG A 189 23.26 1.66 3.35
N LEU A 190 24.17 2.43 3.92
CA LEU A 190 24.12 2.84 5.32
C LEU A 190 22.91 3.72 5.61
N ARG A 191 22.60 4.68 4.73
CA ARG A 191 21.43 5.56 4.84
C ARG A 191 20.14 4.75 5.00
N ARG A 192 19.95 3.73 4.16
CA ARG A 192 18.76 2.87 4.24
C ARG A 192 18.68 2.18 5.62
N GLY A 193 19.77 1.61 6.10
CA GLY A 193 19.80 0.98 7.43
C GLY A 193 19.46 1.95 8.56
N LYS A 194 20.13 3.13 8.57
CA LYS A 194 19.91 4.17 9.59
C LYS A 194 18.47 4.70 9.59
N ARG A 195 17.88 4.95 8.42
CA ARG A 195 16.47 5.34 8.31
C ARG A 195 15.52 4.26 8.87
N THR A 196 15.79 2.99 8.59
CA THR A 196 15.02 1.87 9.12
C THR A 196 15.14 1.79 10.64
N GLU A 197 16.35 1.85 11.18
CA GLU A 197 16.62 1.81 12.60
C GLU A 197 15.94 2.99 13.34
N TYR A 198 16.02 4.20 12.78
CA TYR A 198 15.37 5.37 13.34
C TYR A 198 13.83 5.20 13.38
N ARG A 199 13.21 4.71 12.31
CA ARG A 199 11.77 4.47 12.27
C ARG A 199 11.31 3.43 13.29
N VAL A 200 12.06 2.34 13.45
CA VAL A 200 11.79 1.32 14.46
C VAL A 200 11.90 1.90 15.88
N SER A 201 12.96 2.65 16.15
CA SER A 201 13.16 3.24 17.49
C SER A 201 12.13 4.31 17.86
N HIS A 202 11.46 4.91 16.88
CA HIS A 202 10.41 5.93 17.07
C HIS A 202 9.00 5.39 16.76
N ALA A 203 8.85 4.06 16.64
CA ALA A 203 7.61 3.42 16.17
C ALA A 203 6.37 3.86 16.93
N ASN A 204 6.40 3.86 18.26
CA ASN A 204 5.25 4.25 19.07
C ASN A 204 4.95 5.76 18.96
N GLN A 205 5.98 6.60 19.00
CA GLN A 205 5.82 8.06 18.89
C GLN A 205 5.24 8.44 17.52
N TRP A 206 5.81 7.92 16.42
CA TRP A 206 5.34 8.19 15.08
C TRP A 206 4.00 7.52 14.82
N GLY A 207 3.80 6.31 15.35
CA GLY A 207 2.53 5.60 15.28
C GLY A 207 1.38 6.42 15.85
N ALA A 208 1.56 7.05 17.01
CA ALA A 208 0.53 7.91 17.61
C ALA A 208 0.15 9.09 16.71
N VAL A 209 1.14 9.75 16.07
CA VAL A 209 0.91 10.86 15.13
C VAL A 209 0.17 10.37 13.87
N ILE A 210 0.62 9.24 13.30
CA ILE A 210 -0.01 8.63 12.12
C ILE A 210 -1.46 8.29 12.42
N LEU A 211 -1.72 7.65 13.55
CA LEU A 211 -3.06 7.18 13.92
C LEU A 211 -4.02 8.35 14.18
N GLN A 212 -3.55 9.42 14.82
CA GLN A 212 -4.35 10.63 15.04
C GLN A 212 -4.68 11.30 13.71
N SER A 213 -3.68 11.52 12.83
CA SER A 213 -3.87 12.16 11.53
C SER A 213 -4.80 11.33 10.61
N PHE A 214 -4.68 10.00 10.64
CA PHE A 214 -5.59 9.10 9.94
C PHE A 214 -7.04 9.21 10.48
N ALA A 215 -7.21 9.13 11.80
CA ALA A 215 -8.53 9.22 12.45
C ALA A 215 -9.21 10.56 12.17
N ASP A 216 -8.47 11.68 12.23
CA ASP A 216 -8.99 13.02 11.93
C ASP A 216 -9.43 13.12 10.45
N THR A 217 -8.68 12.49 9.54
CA THR A 217 -9.05 12.43 8.12
C THR A 217 -10.35 11.66 7.91
N VAL A 218 -10.50 10.49 8.56
CA VAL A 218 -11.73 9.69 8.49
C VAL A 218 -12.91 10.44 9.11
N ALA A 219 -12.72 11.03 10.30
CA ALA A 219 -13.77 11.81 10.97
C ALA A 219 -14.26 12.96 10.10
N ARG A 220 -13.34 13.70 9.45
CA ARG A 220 -13.68 14.76 8.49
C ARG A 220 -14.49 14.18 7.32
N GLY A 221 -14.07 13.06 6.71
CA GLY A 221 -14.78 12.44 5.60
C GLY A 221 -16.21 12.01 5.96
N LEU A 222 -16.43 11.56 7.19
CA LEU A 222 -17.76 11.20 7.67
C LEU A 222 -18.71 12.41 7.82
N THR A 223 -18.18 13.62 7.99
CA THR A 223 -18.98 14.86 8.07
C THR A 223 -19.25 15.52 6.73
N LEU A 224 -18.53 15.14 5.67
CA LEU A 224 -18.72 15.67 4.33
C LEU A 224 -19.96 15.09 3.65
N SER A 225 -20.62 15.88 2.81
CA SER A 225 -21.63 15.38 1.88
C SER A 225 -20.98 14.52 0.79
N ASP A 226 -21.76 13.66 0.14
CA ASP A 226 -21.24 12.69 -0.84
C ASP A 226 -20.51 13.35 -2.02
N ASP A 227 -20.95 14.54 -2.44
CA ASP A 227 -20.31 15.34 -3.50
C ASP A 227 -19.00 16.02 -3.07
N GLN A 228 -18.73 16.09 -1.76
CA GLN A 228 -17.50 16.63 -1.18
C GLN A 228 -16.49 15.56 -0.77
N ARG A 229 -16.90 14.28 -0.78
CA ARG A 229 -16.02 13.14 -0.47
C ARG A 229 -15.11 12.81 -1.63
N PRO A 230 -13.94 12.20 -1.36
CA PRO A 230 -13.42 11.84 -0.03
C PRO A 230 -12.70 13.00 0.66
N ALA A 231 -12.62 12.97 2.00
CA ALA A 231 -11.60 13.76 2.69
C ALA A 231 -10.21 13.16 2.40
N VAL A 232 -9.24 13.99 2.03
CA VAL A 232 -7.87 13.54 1.74
C VAL A 232 -6.94 14.00 2.86
N GLY A 233 -6.13 13.07 3.37
CA GLY A 233 -5.11 13.28 4.40
C GLY A 233 -3.79 12.59 4.05
N GLY A 234 -2.88 12.63 4.99
CA GLY A 234 -1.51 12.19 4.81
C GLY A 234 -0.61 13.30 4.31
N THR A 235 0.48 12.95 3.61
CA THR A 235 1.41 13.93 3.05
C THR A 235 0.64 14.84 2.07
N LYS A 236 0.66 16.14 2.32
CA LYS A 236 -0.04 17.13 1.50
C LYS A 236 0.49 17.16 0.06
N TRP A 237 -0.43 17.36 -0.87
CA TRP A 237 -0.12 17.47 -2.28
C TRP A 237 -1.09 18.40 -3.01
N PRO A 238 -0.60 19.27 -3.92
CA PRO A 238 0.82 19.62 -4.05
C PRO A 238 1.39 20.14 -2.73
N SER A 239 2.73 20.07 -2.56
CA SER A 239 3.37 20.71 -1.41
C SER A 239 2.92 22.17 -1.35
N GLU A 240 2.36 22.58 -0.23
CA GLU A 240 2.09 24.01 0.01
C GLU A 240 3.48 24.65 0.27
N ASP A 241 4.11 25.25 -0.78
CA ASP A 241 5.30 26.08 -0.66
C ASP A 241 4.97 27.40 0.04
#